data_4ad913273e227712cf5836ce265d70b3
#
_entry.id   4ad913273e227712cf5836ce265d70b3
#
_cell.length_a   1.000
_cell.length_b   1.000
_cell.length_c   1.000
_cell.angle_alpha   90.00
_cell.angle_beta   90.00
_cell.angle_gamma   90.00
#
_symmetry.space_group_name_H-M   'P 1'
#
loop_
_entity.id
_entity.type
_entity.pdbx_description
1 polymer ?
#
loop_
_entity_poly.entity_id
_entity_poly.type
_entity_poly.pdbx_seq_one_letter_code
_entity_poly.pdbx_strand_id
1 'polypeptide(L)'
;MLRRNSHLGVKHNFIKNLNGVSMKIKLALEWFLNPDHLPFLVAKDKNIFKDLNIDLEIIEPDDHYDGFSELTNGNIEFATNEPLHLIEKYHSNIISLGNFFETNGGIIFSENGYKKLLDDQLVKISSPVSNNVTDTIALDIIKKHLENLSVIRQKKTNIIVKDFYHIKNIKDGLDAAWLCFENFEGVESRLEGLKVKKIYLENVNIPNFCALDLFTSKSFFENNKNLCKDFKKGTEEAIKIIINDLDYALYVYYSKTKQEKTELMNSIIEDTYKRFLTPFHNSLEKWKSLYDYTIKNKISDISQTEYSSMFAKI
;
A
#
# COMPACT_ATOMS: atom_id res chain seq x y z
N MET A 1 -51.89 -4.79 19.68
CA MET A 1 -51.48 -4.42 18.31
C MET A 1 -49.97 -4.50 18.22
N LEU A 2 -49.45 -5.62 17.76
CA LEU A 2 -48.02 -5.90 17.62
C LEU A 2 -47.63 -5.60 16.19
N ARG A 3 -46.72 -4.63 15.97
CA ARG A 3 -46.10 -4.38 14.67
C ARG A 3 -44.88 -5.28 14.54
N ARG A 4 -44.92 -6.20 13.58
CA ARG A 4 -43.76 -6.99 13.13
C ARG A 4 -42.89 -6.11 12.25
N ASN A 5 -41.64 -5.90 12.63
CA ASN A 5 -40.59 -5.39 11.75
C ASN A 5 -40.08 -6.55 10.91
N SER A 6 -40.32 -6.47 9.61
CA SER A 6 -39.75 -7.39 8.62
C SER A 6 -38.36 -6.95 8.26
N HIS A 7 -37.35 -7.73 8.70
CA HIS A 7 -36.01 -7.64 8.12
C HIS A 7 -36.04 -8.22 6.70
N LEU A 8 -35.95 -7.36 5.72
CA LEU A 8 -35.69 -7.73 4.34
C LEU A 8 -34.20 -8.14 4.22
N GLY A 9 -33.95 -9.42 4.39
CA GLY A 9 -32.65 -10.02 4.01
C GLY A 9 -32.51 -9.97 2.48
N VAL A 10 -31.56 -9.18 2.01
CA VAL A 10 -31.14 -9.21 0.60
C VAL A 10 -30.46 -10.56 0.35
N LYS A 11 -31.19 -11.49 -0.23
CA LYS A 11 -30.63 -12.74 -0.72
C LYS A 11 -29.81 -12.45 -1.98
N HIS A 12 -28.49 -12.44 -1.83
CA HIS A 12 -27.57 -12.48 -2.97
C HIS A 12 -27.67 -13.85 -3.60
N ASN A 13 -28.27 -13.94 -4.77
CA ASN A 13 -28.25 -15.14 -5.59
C ASN A 13 -26.86 -15.29 -6.23
N PHE A 14 -25.97 -15.99 -5.55
CA PHE A 14 -24.76 -16.49 -6.17
C PHE A 14 -25.11 -17.68 -7.06
N ILE A 15 -24.79 -17.58 -8.33
CA ILE A 15 -24.84 -18.73 -9.27
C ILE A 15 -23.75 -19.70 -8.83
N LYS A 16 -24.10 -20.76 -8.12
CA LYS A 16 -23.17 -21.84 -7.79
C LYS A 16 -22.68 -22.46 -9.09
N ASN A 17 -21.37 -22.33 -9.34
CA ASN A 17 -20.71 -23.14 -10.35
C ASN A 17 -20.80 -24.62 -9.96
N LEU A 18 -21.39 -25.46 -10.82
CA LEU A 18 -21.78 -26.84 -10.55
C LEU A 18 -20.62 -27.84 -10.45
N ASN A 19 -19.36 -27.40 -10.49
CA ASN A 19 -18.20 -28.28 -10.51
C ASN A 19 -17.35 -28.30 -9.24
N GLY A 20 -17.84 -27.90 -8.11
CA GLY A 20 -17.35 -28.24 -6.75
C GLY A 20 -15.85 -28.21 -6.43
N VAL A 21 -14.98 -27.86 -7.36
CA VAL A 21 -13.52 -27.84 -7.18
C VAL A 21 -13.09 -26.38 -6.96
N SER A 22 -12.61 -26.09 -5.75
CA SER A 22 -12.00 -24.81 -5.42
C SER A 22 -10.67 -24.66 -6.15
N MET A 23 -10.42 -23.49 -6.78
CA MET A 23 -9.15 -23.20 -7.42
C MET A 23 -8.17 -22.65 -6.38
N LYS A 24 -7.00 -23.29 -6.28
CA LYS A 24 -5.94 -22.79 -5.42
C LYS A 24 -5.35 -21.52 -6.03
N ILE A 25 -5.37 -20.43 -5.29
CA ILE A 25 -4.91 -19.09 -5.68
C ILE A 25 -3.86 -18.62 -4.69
N LYS A 26 -2.71 -18.23 -5.19
CA LYS A 26 -1.62 -17.66 -4.41
C LYS A 26 -1.57 -16.14 -4.60
N LEU A 27 -1.58 -15.42 -3.49
CA LEU A 27 -1.39 -13.98 -3.43
C LEU A 27 -0.07 -13.69 -2.71
N ALA A 28 0.89 -13.11 -3.40
CA ALA A 28 2.09 -12.59 -2.77
C ALA A 28 1.86 -11.16 -2.28
N LEU A 29 2.33 -10.89 -1.06
CA LEU A 29 2.35 -9.54 -0.50
C LEU A 29 3.64 -8.83 -0.94
N GLU A 30 3.63 -7.50 -0.93
CA GLU A 30 4.81 -6.67 -1.21
C GLU A 30 5.75 -6.61 -0.02
N TRP A 31 5.23 -6.91 1.17
CA TRP A 31 5.95 -6.85 2.43
C TRP A 31 5.39 -7.89 3.42
N PHE A 32 5.90 -7.93 4.66
CA PHE A 32 5.34 -8.80 5.69
C PHE A 32 3.85 -8.50 5.94
N LEU A 33 3.13 -9.50 6.44
CA LEU A 33 1.70 -9.39 6.73
C LEU A 33 1.45 -8.32 7.80
N ASN A 34 0.73 -7.28 7.43
CA ASN A 34 0.44 -6.12 8.25
C ASN A 34 -1.03 -5.66 8.05
N PRO A 35 -1.52 -4.62 8.75
CA PRO A 35 -2.90 -4.17 8.63
C PRO A 35 -3.37 -3.77 7.23
N ASP A 36 -2.49 -3.37 6.32
CA ASP A 36 -2.86 -2.99 4.94
C ASP A 36 -3.40 -4.21 4.15
N HIS A 37 -3.09 -5.44 4.60
CA HIS A 37 -3.56 -6.70 3.99
C HIS A 37 -4.83 -7.27 4.64
N LEU A 38 -5.42 -6.54 5.58
CA LEU A 38 -6.61 -6.97 6.34
C LEU A 38 -7.78 -7.43 5.46
N PRO A 39 -8.05 -6.85 4.27
CA PRO A 39 -9.13 -7.32 3.40
C PRO A 39 -9.02 -8.79 3.00
N PHE A 40 -7.81 -9.28 2.76
CA PHE A 40 -7.58 -10.68 2.38
C PHE A 40 -7.80 -11.63 3.57
N LEU A 41 -7.43 -11.21 4.78
CA LEU A 41 -7.66 -11.98 6.00
C LEU A 41 -9.15 -12.09 6.32
N VAL A 42 -9.88 -10.97 6.21
CA VAL A 42 -11.33 -10.93 6.46
C VAL A 42 -12.08 -11.74 5.39
N ALA A 43 -11.70 -11.63 4.12
CA ALA A 43 -12.32 -12.43 3.06
C ALA A 43 -12.12 -13.95 3.27
N LYS A 44 -10.96 -14.37 3.77
CA LYS A 44 -10.71 -15.77 4.15
C LYS A 44 -11.54 -16.19 5.35
N ASP A 45 -11.57 -15.39 6.41
CA ASP A 45 -12.28 -15.74 7.65
C ASP A 45 -13.79 -15.82 7.47
N LYS A 46 -14.36 -14.93 6.66
CA LYS A 46 -15.78 -14.92 6.27
C LYS A 46 -16.14 -15.95 5.20
N ASN A 47 -15.17 -16.74 4.70
CA ASN A 47 -15.34 -17.67 3.59
C ASN A 47 -15.79 -17.01 2.28
N ILE A 48 -15.64 -15.70 2.09
CA ILE A 48 -16.03 -14.99 0.86
C ILE A 48 -15.34 -15.59 -0.35
N PHE A 49 -14.03 -15.80 -0.29
CA PHE A 49 -13.29 -16.44 -1.36
C PHE A 49 -13.70 -17.87 -1.58
N LYS A 50 -13.96 -18.62 -0.50
CA LYS A 50 -14.41 -20.02 -0.59
C LYS A 50 -15.78 -20.14 -1.29
N ASP A 51 -16.70 -19.22 -1.02
CA ASP A 51 -18.01 -19.16 -1.68
C ASP A 51 -17.90 -18.81 -3.17
N LEU A 52 -16.78 -18.19 -3.57
CA LEU A 52 -16.40 -17.92 -4.95
C LEU A 52 -15.54 -19.04 -5.58
N ASN A 53 -15.42 -20.19 -4.90
CA ASN A 53 -14.56 -21.32 -5.27
C ASN A 53 -13.06 -20.96 -5.36
N ILE A 54 -12.60 -20.05 -4.54
CA ILE A 54 -11.19 -19.64 -4.41
C ILE A 54 -10.65 -20.16 -3.08
N ASP A 55 -9.59 -20.96 -3.15
CA ASP A 55 -8.78 -21.38 -2.00
C ASP A 55 -7.52 -20.51 -1.94
N LEU A 56 -7.58 -19.41 -1.16
CA LEU A 56 -6.53 -18.40 -1.11
C LEU A 56 -5.37 -18.82 -0.19
N GLU A 57 -4.17 -18.88 -0.76
CA GLU A 57 -2.90 -18.93 -0.03
C GLU A 57 -2.24 -17.53 -0.08
N ILE A 58 -1.92 -16.96 1.09
CA ILE A 58 -1.20 -15.69 1.19
C ILE A 58 0.28 -16.03 1.42
N ILE A 59 1.15 -15.43 0.60
CA ILE A 59 2.60 -15.59 0.66
C ILE A 59 3.20 -14.28 1.16
N GLU A 60 3.84 -14.34 2.33
CA GLU A 60 4.67 -13.23 2.82
C GLU A 60 6.05 -13.32 2.17
N PRO A 61 6.58 -12.22 1.61
CA PRO A 61 7.89 -12.25 0.98
C PRO A 61 9.00 -12.45 2.02
N ASP A 62 10.04 -13.14 1.60
CA ASP A 62 11.37 -13.08 2.24
C ASP A 62 12.26 -12.06 1.51
N ASP A 63 13.49 -11.85 2.00
CA ASP A 63 14.43 -10.84 1.50
C ASP A 63 14.79 -10.97 0.00
N HIS A 64 14.46 -12.09 -0.64
CA HIS A 64 14.78 -12.39 -2.04
C HIS A 64 13.53 -12.60 -2.92
N TYR A 65 12.32 -12.46 -2.35
CA TYR A 65 11.09 -12.73 -3.06
C TYR A 65 10.64 -11.54 -3.91
N ASP A 66 10.57 -11.74 -5.23
CA ASP A 66 10.06 -10.75 -6.18
C ASP A 66 8.71 -11.19 -6.75
N GLY A 67 7.61 -10.63 -6.21
CA GLY A 67 6.25 -10.96 -6.62
C GLY A 67 5.99 -10.72 -8.11
N PHE A 68 6.63 -9.75 -8.75
CA PHE A 68 6.46 -9.50 -10.18
C PHE A 68 7.16 -10.57 -11.05
N SER A 69 8.33 -11.01 -10.65
CA SER A 69 8.99 -12.16 -11.29
C SER A 69 8.16 -13.43 -11.15
N GLU A 70 7.61 -13.68 -9.95
CA GLU A 70 6.77 -14.86 -9.68
C GLU A 70 5.46 -14.85 -10.49
N LEU A 71 4.80 -13.66 -10.65
CA LEU A 71 3.66 -13.48 -11.54
C LEU A 71 4.03 -13.78 -13.01
N THR A 72 5.18 -13.27 -13.46
CA THR A 72 5.65 -13.44 -14.83
C THR A 72 5.94 -14.91 -15.13
N ASN A 73 6.49 -15.64 -14.17
CA ASN A 73 6.81 -17.06 -14.26
C ASN A 73 5.57 -17.97 -14.07
N GLY A 74 4.42 -17.41 -13.66
CA GLY A 74 3.20 -18.19 -13.42
C GLY A 74 3.24 -19.02 -12.14
N ASN A 75 4.10 -18.67 -11.18
CA ASN A 75 4.21 -19.36 -9.89
C ASN A 75 3.15 -18.91 -8.88
N ILE A 76 2.58 -17.71 -9.09
CA ILE A 76 1.49 -17.10 -8.33
C ILE A 76 0.47 -16.46 -9.28
N GLU A 77 -0.75 -16.25 -8.79
CA GLU A 77 -1.84 -15.68 -9.57
C GLU A 77 -2.01 -14.16 -9.33
N PHE A 78 -1.76 -13.72 -8.10
CA PHE A 78 -1.88 -12.31 -7.71
C PHE A 78 -0.69 -11.87 -6.87
N ALA A 79 -0.40 -10.55 -6.93
CA ALA A 79 0.50 -9.89 -6.02
C ALA A 79 -0.07 -8.51 -5.62
N THR A 80 0.23 -8.05 -4.41
CA THR A 80 0.09 -6.65 -4.03
C THR A 80 1.40 -5.93 -4.24
N ASN A 81 1.35 -4.69 -4.69
CA ASN A 81 2.54 -3.83 -4.76
C ASN A 81 2.13 -2.37 -4.99
N GLU A 82 3.09 -1.48 -4.87
CA GLU A 82 2.93 -0.08 -5.25
C GLU A 82 3.04 0.07 -6.77
N PRO A 83 2.19 0.87 -7.42
CA PRO A 83 2.29 1.16 -8.86
C PRO A 83 3.65 1.71 -9.28
N LEU A 84 4.34 2.43 -8.38
CA LEU A 84 5.68 2.96 -8.62
C LEU A 84 6.65 1.86 -9.05
N HIS A 85 6.61 0.69 -8.41
CA HIS A 85 7.52 -0.42 -8.73
C HIS A 85 7.30 -0.96 -10.14
N LEU A 86 6.06 -1.05 -10.62
CA LEU A 86 5.79 -1.46 -12.00
C LEU A 86 6.20 -0.39 -13.03
N ILE A 87 6.08 0.90 -12.67
CA ILE A 87 6.53 2.01 -13.51
C ILE A 87 8.06 2.07 -13.57
N GLU A 88 8.74 1.79 -12.44
CA GLU A 88 10.21 1.74 -12.35
C GLU A 88 10.78 0.55 -13.12
N LYS A 89 10.21 -0.62 -12.91
CA LYS A 89 10.65 -1.89 -13.51
C LYS A 89 9.52 -2.49 -14.34
N TYR A 90 9.35 -1.97 -15.54
CA TYR A 90 8.28 -2.40 -16.42
C TYR A 90 8.36 -3.89 -16.78
N HIS A 91 7.26 -4.58 -16.57
CA HIS A 91 7.07 -5.95 -17.01
C HIS A 91 5.89 -6.03 -17.97
N SER A 92 6.16 -6.34 -19.24
CA SER A 92 5.14 -6.35 -20.31
C SER A 92 3.99 -7.33 -20.06
N ASN A 93 4.20 -8.36 -19.24
CA ASN A 93 3.19 -9.37 -18.87
C ASN A 93 2.45 -9.08 -17.57
N ILE A 94 2.66 -7.95 -16.91
CA ILE A 94 1.97 -7.61 -15.65
C ILE A 94 0.96 -6.51 -15.88
N ILE A 95 -0.20 -6.63 -15.22
CA ILE A 95 -1.25 -5.60 -15.20
C ILE A 95 -1.80 -5.40 -13.79
N SER A 96 -2.17 -4.15 -13.50
CA SER A 96 -2.95 -3.79 -12.32
C SER A 96 -4.44 -4.05 -12.56
N LEU A 97 -5.09 -4.62 -11.56
CA LEU A 97 -6.55 -4.77 -11.48
C LEU A 97 -7.21 -3.60 -10.75
N GLY A 98 -6.43 -2.71 -10.19
CA GLY A 98 -6.86 -1.51 -9.51
C GLY A 98 -6.31 -1.37 -8.09
N ASN A 99 -6.46 -0.17 -7.56
CA ASN A 99 -5.98 0.26 -6.28
C ASN A 99 -7.03 0.01 -5.18
N PHE A 100 -6.65 -0.70 -4.12
CA PHE A 100 -7.54 -1.05 -3.01
C PHE A 100 -7.17 -0.37 -1.69
N PHE A 101 -5.99 0.26 -1.60
CA PHE A 101 -5.49 0.92 -0.41
C PHE A 101 -4.63 2.13 -0.77
N GLU A 102 -4.71 3.20 0.03
CA GLU A 102 -3.87 4.39 -0.14
C GLU A 102 -3.64 5.08 1.20
N THR A 103 -2.39 5.46 1.45
CA THR A 103 -2.00 6.24 2.62
C THR A 103 -1.13 7.43 2.20
N ASN A 104 -0.88 8.36 3.10
CA ASN A 104 0.09 9.42 2.88
C ASN A 104 1.47 8.95 3.35
N GLY A 105 2.50 9.29 2.60
CA GLY A 105 3.88 8.96 2.96
C GLY A 105 4.85 10.09 2.66
N GLY A 106 6.03 9.99 3.27
CA GLY A 106 7.07 11.00 3.11
C GLY A 106 8.15 10.94 4.18
N ILE A 107 8.59 12.11 4.62
CA ILE A 107 9.68 12.28 5.59
C ILE A 107 9.11 12.81 6.91
N ILE A 108 9.48 12.17 8.01
CA ILE A 108 9.21 12.66 9.36
C ILE A 108 10.51 13.19 9.95
N PHE A 109 10.52 14.44 10.36
CA PHE A 109 11.65 15.10 11.03
C PHE A 109 11.41 15.21 12.53
N SER A 110 12.44 14.99 13.35
CA SER A 110 12.45 15.51 14.71
C SER A 110 12.38 17.04 14.70
N GLU A 111 11.93 17.65 15.79
CA GLU A 111 11.90 19.11 15.90
C GLU A 111 13.29 19.74 15.66
N ASN A 112 14.34 19.12 16.24
CA ASN A 112 15.71 19.55 16.03
C ASN A 112 16.21 19.29 14.59
N GLY A 113 15.87 18.14 14.00
CA GLY A 113 16.21 17.81 12.62
C GLY A 113 15.59 18.77 11.62
N TYR A 114 14.32 19.17 11.85
CA TYR A 114 13.66 20.17 11.02
C TYR A 114 14.30 21.55 11.17
N LYS A 115 14.71 21.95 12.39
CA LYS A 115 15.47 23.19 12.60
C LYS A 115 16.79 23.17 11.86
N LYS A 116 17.56 22.06 11.93
CA LYS A 116 18.80 21.89 11.15
C LYS A 116 18.56 22.07 9.65
N LEU A 117 17.46 21.49 9.13
CA LEU A 117 17.09 21.64 7.72
C LEU A 117 16.90 23.14 7.37
N LEU A 118 16.18 23.88 8.20
CA LEU A 118 15.95 25.31 7.99
C LEU A 118 17.22 26.17 8.18
N ASP A 119 18.14 25.77 9.03
CA ASP A 119 19.41 26.45 9.31
C ASP A 119 20.56 26.04 8.37
N ASP A 120 20.28 25.32 7.28
CA ASP A 120 21.27 24.83 6.31
C ASP A 120 22.40 23.98 6.93
N GLN A 121 22.06 23.24 7.98
CA GLN A 121 22.97 22.29 8.61
C GLN A 121 22.81 20.90 7.98
N LEU A 122 23.81 20.03 8.21
CA LEU A 122 23.73 18.64 7.78
C LEU A 122 22.57 17.91 8.48
N VAL A 123 21.65 17.35 7.70
CA VAL A 123 20.54 16.52 8.16
C VAL A 123 20.82 15.05 7.89
N LYS A 124 20.72 14.20 8.91
CA LYS A 124 20.86 12.76 8.82
C LYS A 124 19.49 12.11 8.77
N ILE A 125 19.18 11.44 7.68
CA ILE A 125 17.88 10.81 7.41
C ILE A 125 18.05 9.30 7.41
N SER A 126 17.33 8.59 8.29
CA SER A 126 17.26 7.12 8.20
C SER A 126 16.32 6.69 7.07
N SER A 127 16.69 5.61 6.39
CA SER A 127 15.85 4.96 5.39
C SER A 127 16.13 3.45 5.42
N PRO A 128 15.12 2.58 5.26
CA PRO A 128 15.37 1.14 5.18
C PRO A 128 16.08 0.75 3.88
N VAL A 129 15.99 1.58 2.86
CA VAL A 129 16.62 1.39 1.57
C VAL A 129 17.21 2.71 1.07
N SER A 130 18.34 2.64 0.36
CA SER A 130 18.93 3.75 -0.37
C SER A 130 19.31 3.28 -1.77
N ASN A 131 18.66 3.86 -2.75
CA ASN A 131 18.90 3.64 -4.17
C ASN A 131 18.56 4.92 -4.95
N ASN A 132 18.85 4.92 -6.24
CA ASN A 132 18.62 6.11 -7.08
C ASN A 132 17.18 6.61 -7.07
N VAL A 133 16.19 5.72 -7.01
CA VAL A 133 14.76 6.08 -7.04
C VAL A 133 14.33 6.69 -5.72
N THR A 134 14.52 5.96 -4.64
CA THR A 134 14.08 6.40 -3.31
C THR A 134 14.79 7.68 -2.86
N ASP A 135 16.11 7.77 -3.12
CA ASP A 135 16.90 8.94 -2.76
C ASP A 135 16.54 10.18 -3.59
N THR A 136 16.27 9.99 -4.90
CA THR A 136 15.80 11.08 -5.78
C THR A 136 14.48 11.65 -5.26
N ILE A 137 13.53 10.81 -4.87
CA ILE A 137 12.23 11.26 -4.36
C ILE A 137 12.41 11.98 -3.01
N ALA A 138 13.17 11.41 -2.08
CA ALA A 138 13.44 12.04 -0.79
C ALA A 138 14.06 13.43 -0.92
N LEU A 139 15.04 13.57 -1.80
CA LEU A 139 15.69 14.85 -2.07
C LEU A 139 14.78 15.85 -2.76
N ASP A 140 13.87 15.40 -3.64
CA ASP A 140 12.89 16.26 -4.29
C ASP A 140 11.81 16.75 -3.31
N ILE A 141 11.39 15.92 -2.36
CA ILE A 141 10.51 16.33 -1.24
C ILE A 141 11.13 17.49 -0.47
N ILE A 142 12.38 17.33 -0.05
CA ILE A 142 13.10 18.38 0.70
C ILE A 142 13.24 19.65 -0.13
N LYS A 143 13.63 19.50 -1.38
CA LYS A 143 13.78 20.63 -2.30
C LYS A 143 12.49 21.43 -2.44
N LYS A 144 11.41 20.76 -2.80
CA LYS A 144 10.11 21.42 -3.02
C LYS A 144 9.56 22.02 -1.72
N HIS A 145 9.79 21.35 -0.58
CA HIS A 145 9.40 21.91 0.71
C HIS A 145 10.12 23.24 1.01
N LEU A 146 11.42 23.29 0.80
CA LEU A 146 12.20 24.51 0.99
C LEU A 146 11.83 25.61 -0.02
N GLU A 147 11.57 25.26 -1.28
CA GLU A 147 11.07 26.18 -2.30
C GLU A 147 9.71 26.80 -1.90
N ASN A 148 8.78 26.00 -1.39
CA ASN A 148 7.50 26.49 -0.87
C ASN A 148 7.64 27.45 0.30
N LEU A 149 8.72 27.35 1.07
CA LEU A 149 9.06 28.29 2.15
C LEU A 149 9.90 29.48 1.67
N SER A 150 10.19 29.59 0.38
CA SER A 150 11.10 30.60 -0.21
C SER A 150 12.52 30.55 0.39
N VAL A 151 12.95 29.37 0.81
CA VAL A 151 14.29 29.14 1.39
C VAL A 151 15.20 28.62 0.30
N ILE A 152 16.14 29.46 -0.17
CA ILE A 152 17.17 29.06 -1.15
C ILE A 152 18.42 28.66 -0.38
N ARG A 153 18.72 27.36 -0.32
CA ARG A 153 19.90 26.85 0.40
C ARG A 153 20.53 25.67 -0.30
N GLN A 154 21.81 25.43 -0.01
CA GLN A 154 22.49 24.19 -0.44
C GLN A 154 22.01 23.04 0.44
N LYS A 155 21.58 21.96 -0.22
CA LYS A 155 21.07 20.78 0.49
C LYS A 155 22.23 20.00 1.10
N LYS A 156 22.24 19.92 2.41
CA LYS A 156 23.18 19.06 3.14
C LYS A 156 22.37 17.94 3.79
N THR A 157 22.12 16.87 3.04
CA THR A 157 21.42 15.70 3.52
C THR A 157 22.28 14.47 3.37
N ASN A 158 22.24 13.58 4.35
CA ASN A 158 22.88 12.28 4.32
C ASN A 158 21.83 11.21 4.62
N ILE A 159 21.50 10.39 3.64
CA ILE A 159 20.61 9.24 3.80
C ILE A 159 21.45 8.08 4.34
N ILE A 160 20.99 7.53 5.47
CA ILE A 160 21.69 6.46 6.19
C ILE A 160 20.78 5.23 6.18
N VAL A 161 21.24 4.13 5.62
CA VAL A 161 20.51 2.87 5.63
C VAL A 161 20.41 2.35 7.07
N LYS A 162 19.18 2.12 7.49
CA LYS A 162 18.77 1.62 8.81
C LYS A 162 17.62 0.62 8.64
N ASP A 163 17.13 0.12 9.76
CA ASP A 163 15.91 -0.69 9.80
C ASP A 163 14.63 0.13 9.63
N PHE A 164 13.49 -0.54 9.69
CA PHE A 164 12.16 0.06 9.60
C PHE A 164 11.65 0.68 10.92
N TYR A 165 12.44 0.72 11.99
CA TYR A 165 12.06 1.34 13.26
C TYR A 165 12.25 2.86 13.22
N HIS A 166 11.55 3.52 12.30
CA HIS A 166 11.72 4.94 11.97
C HIS A 166 11.64 5.87 13.18
N ILE A 167 10.60 5.72 14.01
CA ILE A 167 10.40 6.55 15.20
C ILE A 167 11.49 6.30 16.24
N LYS A 168 11.89 5.03 16.41
CA LYS A 168 13.04 4.68 17.27
C LYS A 168 14.33 5.31 16.75
N ASN A 169 14.59 5.27 15.45
CA ASN A 169 15.78 5.87 14.84
C ASN A 169 15.85 7.39 15.08
N ILE A 170 14.70 8.08 15.02
CA ILE A 170 14.59 9.50 15.38
C ILE A 170 14.90 9.72 16.88
N LYS A 171 14.33 8.88 17.76
CA LYS A 171 14.59 8.96 19.22
C LYS A 171 16.05 8.67 19.55
N ASP A 172 16.70 7.81 18.81
CA ASP A 172 18.13 7.47 18.95
C ASP A 172 19.07 8.55 18.36
N GLY A 173 18.53 9.67 17.88
CA GLY A 173 19.30 10.87 17.53
C GLY A 173 19.49 11.10 16.03
N LEU A 174 18.79 10.39 15.15
CA LEU A 174 18.71 10.78 13.75
C LEU A 174 17.75 11.97 13.57
N ASP A 175 18.04 12.80 12.59
CA ASP A 175 17.31 14.06 12.39
C ASP A 175 15.95 13.83 11.74
N ALA A 176 15.84 12.79 10.91
CA ALA A 176 14.64 12.44 10.18
C ALA A 176 14.61 10.95 9.79
N ALA A 177 13.45 10.49 9.34
CA ALA A 177 13.25 9.19 8.72
C ALA A 177 12.46 9.35 7.41
N TRP A 178 12.85 8.60 6.38
CA TRP A 178 12.23 8.53 5.06
C TRP A 178 11.52 7.20 4.85
N LEU A 179 10.54 7.14 3.97
CA LEU A 179 9.58 6.06 3.76
C LEU A 179 8.70 5.82 4.99
N CYS A 180 8.29 6.92 5.60
CA CYS A 180 7.33 6.90 6.72
C CYS A 180 5.90 7.04 6.17
N PHE A 181 4.98 6.26 6.72
CA PHE A 181 3.58 6.25 6.35
C PHE A 181 2.69 6.79 7.48
N GLU A 182 1.63 7.53 7.11
CA GLU A 182 0.76 8.15 8.12
C GLU A 182 0.05 7.12 9.00
N ASN A 183 -0.37 5.99 8.45
CA ASN A 183 -1.04 4.94 9.20
C ASN A 183 -0.12 4.13 10.14
N PHE A 184 1.19 4.19 9.97
CA PHE A 184 2.20 3.56 10.82
C PHE A 184 2.93 4.62 11.66
N GLU A 185 3.99 5.21 11.15
CA GLU A 185 4.83 6.18 11.87
C GLU A 185 4.08 7.45 12.22
N GLY A 186 3.10 7.83 11.40
CA GLY A 186 2.20 8.93 11.71
C GLY A 186 1.41 8.68 12.99
N VAL A 187 0.89 7.46 13.16
CA VAL A 187 0.17 7.01 14.36
C VAL A 187 1.13 6.89 15.54
N GLU A 188 2.24 6.17 15.37
CA GLU A 188 3.24 5.94 16.43
C GLU A 188 3.75 7.27 17.01
N SER A 189 4.11 8.23 16.16
CA SER A 189 4.57 9.54 16.61
C SER A 189 3.53 10.31 17.42
N ARG A 190 2.23 10.17 17.09
CA ARG A 190 1.13 10.79 17.85
C ARG A 190 0.94 10.13 19.22
N LEU A 191 0.92 8.80 19.27
CA LEU A 191 0.75 8.06 20.53
C LEU A 191 1.90 8.32 21.51
N GLU A 192 3.12 8.41 21.01
CA GLU A 192 4.29 8.72 21.84
C GLU A 192 4.41 10.21 22.19
N GLY A 193 3.51 11.06 21.71
CA GLY A 193 3.53 12.50 21.98
C GLY A 193 4.77 13.22 21.42
N LEU A 194 5.38 12.67 20.36
CA LEU A 194 6.61 13.23 19.79
C LEU A 194 6.31 14.49 18.99
N LYS A 195 7.09 15.53 19.24
CA LYS A 195 7.08 16.75 18.43
C LYS A 195 7.86 16.49 17.14
N VAL A 196 7.13 16.25 16.07
CA VAL A 196 7.70 15.96 14.74
C VAL A 196 7.12 16.89 13.68
N LYS A 197 7.91 17.16 12.63
CA LYS A 197 7.43 17.78 11.40
C LYS A 197 7.31 16.72 10.32
N LYS A 198 6.10 16.49 9.84
CA LYS A 198 5.80 15.57 8.72
C LYS A 198 5.78 16.37 7.42
N ILE A 199 6.50 15.88 6.41
CA ILE A 199 6.50 16.43 5.05
C ILE A 199 6.13 15.29 4.13
N TYR A 200 4.84 15.19 3.81
CA TYR A 200 4.31 14.17 2.91
C TYR A 200 4.35 14.63 1.45
N LEU A 201 4.29 13.67 0.54
CA LEU A 201 4.30 13.88 -0.91
C LEU A 201 3.29 14.95 -1.35
N GLU A 202 2.06 14.89 -0.84
CA GLU A 202 0.98 15.84 -1.15
C GLU A 202 1.30 17.29 -0.72
N ASN A 203 2.05 17.46 0.39
CA ASN A 203 2.40 18.79 0.91
C ASN A 203 3.36 19.56 -0.03
N VAL A 204 3.98 18.84 -0.95
CA VAL A 204 5.00 19.37 -1.85
C VAL A 204 4.68 19.13 -3.34
N ASN A 205 3.44 18.79 -3.65
CA ASN A 205 2.98 18.51 -5.02
C ASN A 205 3.82 17.44 -5.74
N ILE A 206 4.20 16.40 -5.01
CA ILE A 206 4.72 15.15 -5.58
C ILE A 206 3.56 14.15 -5.60
N PRO A 207 3.34 13.44 -6.72
CA PRO A 207 2.28 12.43 -6.78
C PRO A 207 2.45 11.36 -5.71
N ASN A 208 1.38 11.05 -5.00
CA ASN A 208 1.41 10.03 -3.96
C ASN A 208 1.54 8.64 -4.60
N PHE A 209 2.57 7.90 -4.23
CA PHE A 209 2.78 6.50 -4.62
C PHE A 209 2.52 5.50 -3.49
N CYS A 210 2.23 6.00 -2.28
CA CYS A 210 1.99 5.19 -1.09
C CYS A 210 0.60 4.55 -1.14
N ALA A 211 0.46 3.55 -2.00
CA ALA A 211 -0.79 2.90 -2.30
C ALA A 211 -0.53 1.47 -2.76
N LEU A 212 -1.51 0.58 -2.60
CA LEU A 212 -1.42 -0.80 -3.03
C LEU A 212 -2.43 -1.09 -4.13
N ASP A 213 -1.91 -1.57 -5.25
CA ASP A 213 -2.67 -2.17 -6.33
C ASP A 213 -2.63 -3.69 -6.22
N LEU A 214 -3.68 -4.33 -6.69
CA LEU A 214 -3.70 -5.76 -6.95
C LEU A 214 -3.18 -6.02 -8.37
N PHE A 215 -2.15 -6.82 -8.51
CA PHE A 215 -1.53 -7.18 -9.78
C PHE A 215 -1.77 -8.64 -10.14
N THR A 216 -1.77 -8.91 -11.45
CA THR A 216 -1.78 -10.25 -12.03
C THR A 216 -1.01 -10.27 -13.35
N SER A 217 -0.71 -11.45 -13.89
CA SER A 217 -0.16 -11.53 -15.25
C SER A 217 -1.25 -11.37 -16.31
N LYS A 218 -0.90 -10.77 -17.46
CA LYS A 218 -1.81 -10.63 -18.61
C LYS A 218 -2.31 -11.99 -19.09
N SER A 219 -1.42 -12.97 -19.13
CA SER A 219 -1.76 -14.33 -19.56
C SER A 219 -2.77 -14.99 -18.60
N PHE A 220 -2.59 -14.82 -17.29
CA PHE A 220 -3.56 -15.31 -16.31
C PHE A 220 -4.90 -14.59 -16.44
N PHE A 221 -4.88 -13.26 -16.53
CA PHE A 221 -6.08 -12.44 -16.68
C PHE A 221 -6.90 -12.81 -17.92
N GLU A 222 -6.25 -12.96 -19.09
CA GLU A 222 -6.93 -13.30 -20.35
C GLU A 222 -7.63 -14.66 -20.27
N ASN A 223 -7.04 -15.63 -19.60
CA ASN A 223 -7.61 -16.97 -19.44
C ASN A 223 -8.61 -17.08 -18.28
N ASN A 224 -8.57 -16.15 -17.29
CA ASN A 224 -9.32 -16.26 -16.03
C ASN A 224 -10.05 -14.96 -15.66
N LYS A 225 -10.58 -14.21 -16.64
CA LYS A 225 -11.23 -12.89 -16.40
C LYS A 225 -12.28 -12.90 -15.31
N ASN A 226 -13.12 -13.93 -15.27
CA ASN A 226 -14.17 -14.03 -14.26
C ASN A 226 -13.59 -14.24 -12.87
N LEU A 227 -12.56 -15.08 -12.74
CA LEU A 227 -11.88 -15.30 -11.47
C LEU A 227 -11.22 -14.01 -10.96
N CYS A 228 -10.57 -13.23 -11.83
CA CYS A 228 -10.00 -11.94 -11.46
C CYS A 228 -11.07 -10.94 -10.98
N LYS A 229 -12.25 -10.92 -11.64
CA LYS A 229 -13.39 -10.12 -11.19
C LYS A 229 -13.94 -10.59 -9.85
N ASP A 230 -14.06 -11.90 -9.66
CA ASP A 230 -14.56 -12.49 -8.42
C ASP A 230 -13.58 -12.24 -7.26
N PHE A 231 -12.26 -12.38 -7.49
CA PHE A 231 -11.25 -12.06 -6.50
C PHE A 231 -11.32 -10.58 -6.06
N LYS A 232 -11.37 -9.67 -7.03
CA LYS A 232 -11.54 -8.23 -6.77
C LYS A 232 -12.81 -7.95 -5.98
N LYS A 233 -13.95 -8.48 -6.42
CA LYS A 233 -15.25 -8.32 -5.77
C LYS A 233 -15.25 -8.88 -4.34
N GLY A 234 -14.64 -10.03 -4.12
CA GLY A 234 -14.51 -10.63 -2.78
C GLY A 234 -13.67 -9.76 -1.85
N THR A 235 -12.59 -9.17 -2.37
CA THR A 235 -11.78 -8.20 -1.62
C THR A 235 -12.58 -6.93 -1.28
N GLU A 236 -13.35 -6.38 -2.24
CA GLU A 236 -14.22 -5.21 -2.02
C GLU A 236 -15.33 -5.48 -1.00
N GLU A 237 -15.87 -6.70 -0.97
CA GLU A 237 -16.85 -7.11 0.04
C GLU A 237 -16.22 -7.18 1.44
N ALA A 238 -15.02 -7.73 1.55
CA ALA A 238 -14.27 -7.74 2.80
C ALA A 238 -13.95 -6.32 3.30
N ILE A 239 -13.56 -5.40 2.42
CA ILE A 239 -13.36 -3.99 2.76
C ILE A 239 -14.63 -3.38 3.36
N LYS A 240 -15.80 -3.64 2.76
CA LYS A 240 -17.07 -3.15 3.32
C LYS A 240 -17.36 -3.71 4.71
N ILE A 241 -17.01 -4.97 4.97
CA ILE A 241 -17.14 -5.57 6.30
C ILE A 241 -16.21 -4.85 7.28
N ILE A 242 -14.95 -4.61 6.92
CA ILE A 242 -13.97 -3.90 7.76
C ILE A 242 -14.47 -2.50 8.12
N ILE A 243 -14.97 -1.76 7.14
CA ILE A 243 -15.49 -0.39 7.36
C ILE A 243 -16.69 -0.38 8.31
N ASN A 244 -17.54 -1.40 8.26
CA ASN A 244 -18.78 -1.46 9.06
C ASN A 244 -18.61 -2.13 10.43
N ASP A 245 -17.55 -2.93 10.63
CA ASP A 245 -17.31 -3.71 11.86
C ASP A 245 -15.81 -3.78 12.16
N LEU A 246 -15.29 -2.70 12.74
CA LEU A 246 -13.87 -2.60 13.11
C LEU A 246 -13.50 -3.61 14.20
N ASP A 247 -14.39 -3.89 15.16
CA ASP A 247 -14.13 -4.87 16.24
C ASP A 247 -13.91 -6.26 15.65
N TYR A 248 -14.71 -6.63 14.65
CA TYR A 248 -14.49 -7.87 13.93
C TYR A 248 -13.18 -7.87 13.14
N ALA A 249 -12.83 -6.76 12.48
CA ALA A 249 -11.57 -6.63 11.77
C ALA A 249 -10.36 -6.79 12.70
N LEU A 250 -10.37 -6.16 13.87
CA LEU A 250 -9.38 -6.33 14.94
C LEU A 250 -9.28 -7.80 15.39
N TYR A 251 -10.42 -8.43 15.64
CA TYR A 251 -10.47 -9.85 16.00
C TYR A 251 -9.80 -10.73 14.94
N VAL A 252 -10.15 -10.54 13.67
CA VAL A 252 -9.58 -11.31 12.56
C VAL A 252 -8.07 -11.10 12.46
N TYR A 253 -7.60 -9.85 12.51
CA TYR A 253 -6.18 -9.55 12.43
C TYR A 253 -5.39 -10.32 13.50
N TYR A 254 -5.73 -10.15 14.76
CA TYR A 254 -5.01 -10.81 15.86
C TYR A 254 -5.14 -12.33 15.85
N SER A 255 -6.29 -12.86 15.45
CA SER A 255 -6.49 -14.32 15.37
C SER A 255 -5.64 -14.99 14.29
N LYS A 256 -5.38 -14.27 13.18
CA LYS A 256 -4.62 -14.80 12.04
C LYS A 256 -3.13 -14.54 12.15
N THR A 257 -2.72 -13.36 12.61
CA THR A 257 -1.30 -13.00 12.75
C THR A 257 -0.67 -13.52 14.03
N LYS A 258 -1.47 -13.82 15.06
CA LYS A 258 -1.01 -14.18 16.41
C LYS A 258 -0.12 -13.11 17.06
N GLN A 259 -0.19 -11.88 16.58
CA GLN A 259 0.51 -10.76 17.18
C GLN A 259 -0.12 -10.38 18.51
N GLU A 260 0.70 -9.79 19.39
CA GLU A 260 0.23 -9.28 20.69
C GLU A 260 -0.67 -8.04 20.46
N LYS A 261 -1.75 -7.94 21.23
CA LYS A 261 -2.62 -6.78 21.22
C LYS A 261 -1.94 -5.62 21.95
N THR A 262 -1.57 -4.59 21.21
CA THR A 262 -1.01 -3.35 21.76
C THR A 262 -1.88 -2.16 21.39
N GLU A 263 -1.79 -1.09 22.19
CA GLU A 263 -2.45 0.19 21.89
C GLU A 263 -1.98 0.74 20.55
N LEU A 264 -0.69 0.64 20.25
CA LEU A 264 -0.11 1.07 18.98
C LEU A 264 -0.74 0.31 17.80
N MET A 265 -0.76 -1.02 17.85
CA MET A 265 -1.32 -1.82 16.74
C MET A 265 -2.83 -1.60 16.57
N ASN A 266 -3.58 -1.45 17.66
CA ASN A 266 -5.00 -1.07 17.58
C ASN A 266 -5.16 0.27 16.85
N SER A 267 -4.39 1.28 17.24
CA SER A 267 -4.46 2.61 16.62
C SER A 267 -4.00 2.62 15.17
N ILE A 268 -3.02 1.77 14.80
CA ILE A 268 -2.62 1.56 13.41
C ILE A 268 -3.78 0.96 12.62
N ILE A 269 -4.44 -0.07 13.10
CA ILE A 269 -5.59 -0.69 12.43
C ILE A 269 -6.74 0.31 12.31
N GLU A 270 -7.01 1.11 13.37
CA GLU A 270 -8.04 2.17 13.39
C GLU A 270 -7.74 3.32 12.42
N ASP A 271 -6.51 3.57 12.06
CA ASP A 271 -6.14 4.53 11.01
C ASP A 271 -6.20 3.86 9.64
N THR A 272 -5.68 2.64 9.51
CA THR A 272 -5.60 1.88 8.25
C THR A 272 -6.97 1.58 7.64
N TYR A 273 -7.98 1.17 8.45
CA TYR A 273 -9.28 0.76 7.90
C TYR A 273 -9.99 1.88 7.12
N LYS A 274 -9.70 3.13 7.41
CA LYS A 274 -10.25 4.32 6.72
C LYS A 274 -9.64 4.57 5.35
N ARG A 275 -8.56 3.86 5.04
CA ARG A 275 -7.73 4.04 3.85
C ARG A 275 -8.00 3.00 2.76
N PHE A 276 -8.79 1.99 3.07
CA PHE A 276 -9.24 1.03 2.06
C PHE A 276 -10.21 1.67 1.08
N LEU A 277 -10.05 1.32 -0.18
CA LEU A 277 -10.82 1.86 -1.29
C LEU A 277 -11.81 0.82 -1.82
N THR A 278 -13.08 1.18 -1.90
CA THR A 278 -14.12 0.31 -2.46
C THR A 278 -15.18 1.15 -3.17
N PRO A 279 -15.43 0.92 -4.47
CA PRO A 279 -14.76 -0.03 -5.36
C PRO A 279 -13.28 0.29 -5.56
N PHE A 280 -12.50 -0.67 -6.10
CA PHE A 280 -11.12 -0.40 -6.48
C PHE A 280 -11.06 0.76 -7.48
N HIS A 281 -10.10 1.66 -7.29
CA HIS A 281 -9.92 2.79 -8.20
C HIS A 281 -9.34 2.36 -9.55
N ASN A 282 -9.73 3.08 -10.62
CA ASN A 282 -9.08 2.92 -11.92
C ASN A 282 -7.64 3.48 -11.87
N SER A 283 -6.70 2.59 -11.99
CA SER A 283 -5.29 2.93 -11.86
C SER A 283 -4.74 3.74 -13.02
N LEU A 284 -5.29 3.59 -14.23
CA LEU A 284 -4.77 4.29 -15.43
C LEU A 284 -4.79 5.81 -15.29
N GLU A 285 -5.93 6.38 -14.90
CA GLU A 285 -6.04 7.83 -14.69
C GLU A 285 -5.35 8.28 -13.41
N LYS A 286 -5.55 7.53 -12.33
CA LYS A 286 -5.00 7.86 -11.02
C LYS A 286 -3.48 7.98 -11.04
N TRP A 287 -2.79 7.09 -11.73
CA TRP A 287 -1.33 7.03 -11.73
C TRP A 287 -0.67 7.83 -12.87
N LYS A 288 -1.45 8.55 -13.69
CA LYS A 288 -0.90 9.39 -14.78
C LYS A 288 0.09 10.44 -14.28
N SER A 289 -0.22 11.10 -13.19
CA SER A 289 0.67 12.08 -12.58
C SER A 289 1.97 11.45 -12.06
N LEU A 290 1.86 10.22 -11.50
CA LEU A 290 3.03 9.46 -11.06
C LEU A 290 3.92 9.07 -12.25
N TYR A 291 3.33 8.58 -13.34
CA TYR A 291 4.05 8.31 -14.58
C TYR A 291 4.79 9.56 -15.09
N ASP A 292 4.09 10.69 -15.21
CA ASP A 292 4.69 11.93 -15.70
C ASP A 292 5.83 12.40 -14.79
N TYR A 293 5.67 12.23 -13.47
CA TYR A 293 6.70 12.55 -12.49
C TYR A 293 7.94 11.66 -12.65
N THR A 294 7.76 10.35 -12.83
CA THR A 294 8.87 9.40 -12.98
C THR A 294 9.66 9.64 -14.27
N ILE A 295 8.98 9.90 -15.37
CA ILE A 295 9.62 10.26 -16.66
C ILE A 295 10.41 11.57 -16.53
N LYS A 296 9.77 12.62 -15.97
CA LYS A 296 10.41 13.93 -15.78
C LYS A 296 11.70 13.85 -14.95
N ASN A 297 11.69 13.02 -13.92
CA ASN A 297 12.82 12.87 -13.01
C ASN A 297 13.78 11.74 -13.40
N LYS A 298 13.60 11.14 -14.59
CA LYS A 298 14.44 10.05 -15.13
C LYS A 298 14.50 8.82 -14.17
N ILE A 299 13.42 8.58 -13.44
CA ILE A 299 13.25 7.39 -12.62
C ILE A 299 12.85 6.20 -13.51
N SER A 300 12.08 6.47 -14.56
CA SER A 300 11.65 5.49 -15.56
C SER A 300 11.81 6.06 -16.96
N ASP A 301 11.96 5.19 -17.95
CA ASP A 301 12.04 5.52 -19.39
C ASP A 301 10.93 4.85 -20.22
N ILE A 302 9.93 4.24 -19.54
CA ILE A 302 8.82 3.57 -20.23
C ILE A 302 8.02 4.53 -21.09
N SER A 303 7.59 4.04 -22.24
CA SER A 303 6.75 4.81 -23.17
C SER A 303 5.30 4.95 -22.66
N GLN A 304 4.57 5.93 -23.18
CA GLN A 304 3.12 6.08 -22.92
C GLN A 304 2.32 4.81 -23.29
N THR A 305 2.74 4.09 -24.33
CA THR A 305 2.09 2.84 -24.75
C THR A 305 2.29 1.75 -23.74
N GLU A 306 3.50 1.58 -23.25
CA GLU A 306 3.83 0.61 -22.19
C GLU A 306 3.06 0.92 -20.91
N TYR A 307 3.09 2.18 -20.45
CA TYR A 307 2.31 2.63 -19.30
C TYR A 307 0.82 2.29 -19.46
N SER A 308 0.22 2.64 -20.61
CA SER A 308 -1.21 2.37 -20.87
C SER A 308 -1.54 0.87 -20.89
N SER A 309 -0.55 0.03 -21.16
CA SER A 309 -0.71 -1.44 -21.19
C SER A 309 -0.65 -2.11 -19.80
N MET A 310 -0.29 -1.36 -18.75
CA MET A 310 -0.15 -1.87 -17.38
C MET A 310 -1.48 -2.10 -16.65
N PHE A 311 -2.60 -1.67 -17.20
CA PHE A 311 -3.88 -1.64 -16.48
C PHE A 311 -4.92 -2.50 -17.17
N ALA A 312 -5.63 -3.33 -16.38
CA ALA A 312 -6.70 -4.15 -16.89
C ALA A 312 -7.92 -3.28 -17.26
N LYS A 313 -8.55 -3.62 -18.37
CA LYS A 313 -9.88 -3.10 -18.73
C LYS A 313 -10.95 -4.07 -18.19
N ILE A 314 -11.34 -3.86 -16.92
CA ILE A 314 -12.32 -4.69 -16.22
C ILE A 314 -13.68 -3.99 -16.18
#